data_83fcf251a1cf0dd0440db0ef968410fd
#
_entry.id   83fcf251a1cf0dd0440db0ef968410fd
#
_cell.length_a   1.000
_cell.length_b   1.000
_cell.length_c   1.000
_cell.angle_alpha   90.00
_cell.angle_beta   90.00
_cell.angle_gamma   90.00
#
_symmetry.space_group_name_H-M   'P 1'
#
loop_
_entity.id
_entity.type
_entity.pdbx_description
1 polymer ?
#
loop_
_entity_poly.entity_id
_entity_poly.type
_entity_poly.pdbx_seq_one_letter_code
_entity_poly.pdbx_strand_id
1 'polypeptide(L)'
;MNRWVDLKRAAKITGSRFFFLKGDLARLEFALQQYAVEFLRQREFTFVQPPVMMNRQAYEGVTDLADFETVMYGIEPDKYYMIATSEHPLTAMYMDETIPEEQMPLRMVGVSQCFRREVGSHGQSDLGIWRVHQFTKIEQIIIARPEDSWKLHEELLSNCVDLWNSLGIHFEIVNICTGDMGTVAAKKYDLEAWIPGAEQYKEIVSCSNCTDYQANRLKIR
;
A
#
# COMPACT_ATOMS: atom_id res chain seq x y z
N MET A 1 1.29 -21.88 22.39
CA MET A 1 0.68 -20.56 22.17
C MET A 1 1.79 -19.62 21.72
N ASN A 2 1.67 -19.02 20.57
CA ASN A 2 2.73 -18.14 20.07
C ASN A 2 2.88 -16.94 21.02
N ARG A 3 4.09 -16.72 21.54
CA ARG A 3 4.40 -15.68 22.52
C ARG A 3 4.12 -14.27 22.00
N TRP A 4 4.28 -14.08 20.68
CA TRP A 4 4.28 -12.75 20.04
C TRP A 4 3.06 -12.45 19.18
N VAL A 5 2.32 -13.48 18.72
CA VAL A 5 1.12 -13.33 17.89
C VAL A 5 -0.06 -14.03 18.59
N ASP A 6 -1.18 -13.33 18.75
CA ASP A 6 -2.37 -13.87 19.42
C ASP A 6 -3.59 -13.78 18.49
N LEU A 7 -3.77 -14.80 17.68
CA LEU A 7 -4.92 -14.94 16.78
C LEU A 7 -6.20 -15.31 17.55
N LYS A 8 -6.06 -16.12 18.62
CA LYS A 8 -7.21 -16.61 19.37
C LYS A 8 -7.96 -15.50 20.11
N ARG A 9 -7.22 -14.56 20.71
CA ARG A 9 -7.84 -13.41 21.37
C ARG A 9 -8.39 -12.41 20.39
N ALA A 10 -7.72 -12.18 19.26
CA ALA A 10 -8.23 -11.34 18.20
C ALA A 10 -9.56 -11.87 17.66
N ALA A 11 -9.64 -13.18 17.36
CA ALA A 11 -10.86 -13.80 16.84
C ALA A 11 -12.08 -13.64 17.76
N LYS A 12 -11.90 -13.47 19.09
CA LYS A 12 -13.00 -13.22 20.03
C LYS A 12 -13.70 -11.89 19.82
N ILE A 13 -12.96 -10.88 19.35
CA ILE A 13 -13.46 -9.50 19.29
C ILE A 13 -13.69 -9.01 17.86
N THR A 14 -13.02 -9.63 16.87
CA THR A 14 -13.04 -9.17 15.48
C THR A 14 -13.36 -10.27 14.47
N GLY A 15 -13.41 -11.53 14.87
CA GLY A 15 -13.47 -12.66 13.95
C GLY A 15 -12.10 -13.12 13.45
N SER A 16 -12.09 -13.90 12.38
CA SER A 16 -10.86 -14.43 11.76
C SER A 16 -10.07 -13.34 11.04
N ARG A 17 -8.80 -13.64 10.70
CA ARG A 17 -7.90 -12.77 9.92
C ARG A 17 -7.56 -11.43 10.58
N PHE A 18 -7.63 -11.38 11.92
CA PHE A 18 -7.07 -10.33 12.75
C PHE A 18 -6.07 -10.92 13.74
N PHE A 19 -5.17 -10.11 14.25
CA PHE A 19 -4.16 -10.55 15.20
C PHE A 19 -3.78 -9.45 16.18
N PHE A 20 -3.28 -9.86 17.34
CA PHE A 20 -2.50 -8.98 18.20
C PHE A 20 -1.02 -9.30 18.04
N LEU A 21 -0.20 -8.30 17.76
CA LEU A 21 1.24 -8.38 17.97
C LEU A 21 1.57 -8.02 19.42
N LYS A 22 2.53 -8.70 20.02
CA LYS A 22 2.92 -8.50 21.41
C LYS A 22 4.42 -8.51 21.59
N GLY A 23 4.88 -7.77 22.61
CA GLY A 23 6.29 -7.79 23.02
C GLY A 23 7.24 -7.34 21.91
N ASP A 24 8.33 -8.09 21.71
CA ASP A 24 9.39 -7.70 20.79
C ASP A 24 8.97 -7.72 19.31
N LEU A 25 7.99 -8.56 18.93
CA LEU A 25 7.49 -8.54 17.55
C LEU A 25 6.69 -7.26 17.25
N ALA A 26 5.91 -6.76 18.21
CA ALA A 26 5.23 -5.47 18.05
C ALA A 26 6.24 -4.30 17.98
N ARG A 27 7.32 -4.37 18.76
CA ARG A 27 8.41 -3.37 18.69
C ARG A 27 9.17 -3.44 17.37
N LEU A 28 9.41 -4.65 16.84
CA LEU A 28 10.06 -4.85 15.55
C LEU A 28 9.23 -4.28 14.41
N GLU A 29 7.92 -4.54 14.41
CA GLU A 29 7.00 -3.98 13.41
C GLU A 29 7.04 -2.44 13.40
N PHE A 30 7.02 -1.81 14.58
CA PHE A 30 7.13 -0.36 14.73
C PHE A 30 8.51 0.16 14.29
N ALA A 31 9.58 -0.54 14.62
CA ALA A 31 10.94 -0.18 14.21
C ALA A 31 11.14 -0.26 12.69
N LEU A 32 10.54 -1.26 12.03
CA LEU A 32 10.56 -1.39 10.57
C LEU A 32 9.83 -0.24 9.87
N GLN A 33 8.69 0.22 10.45
CA GLN A 33 7.99 1.40 9.92
C GLN A 33 8.88 2.64 9.98
N GLN A 34 9.49 2.89 11.13
CA GLN A 34 10.40 4.05 11.30
C GLN A 34 11.61 3.94 10.37
N TYR A 35 12.20 2.76 10.24
CA TYR A 35 13.32 2.54 9.35
C TYR A 35 12.99 2.86 7.89
N ALA A 36 11.87 2.36 7.38
CA ALA A 36 11.45 2.60 6.00
C ALA A 36 11.09 4.08 5.74
N VAL A 37 10.45 4.76 6.71
CA VAL A 37 10.17 6.20 6.61
C VAL A 37 11.48 6.99 6.55
N GLU A 38 12.42 6.72 7.45
CA GLU A 38 13.70 7.44 7.48
C GLU A 38 14.54 7.15 6.23
N PHE A 39 14.52 5.91 5.74
CA PHE A 39 15.16 5.52 4.50
C PHE A 39 14.65 6.33 3.29
N LEU A 40 13.33 6.57 3.20
CA LEU A 40 12.73 7.37 2.13
C LEU A 40 12.91 8.88 2.36
N ARG A 41 12.89 9.36 3.61
CA ARG A 41 13.20 10.77 3.92
C ARG A 41 14.60 11.16 3.47
N GLN A 42 15.59 10.28 3.59
CA GLN A 42 16.94 10.51 3.06
C GLN A 42 17.00 10.55 1.53
N ARG A 43 15.91 10.18 0.86
CA ARG A 43 15.68 10.25 -0.60
C ARG A 43 14.68 11.35 -0.99
N GLU A 44 14.58 12.39 -0.17
CA GLU A 44 13.74 13.57 -0.39
C GLU A 44 12.23 13.32 -0.35
N PHE A 45 11.78 12.21 0.23
CA PHE A 45 10.34 11.97 0.46
C PHE A 45 9.87 12.71 1.72
N THR A 46 8.80 13.48 1.58
CA THR A 46 8.09 14.10 2.70
C THR A 46 7.22 13.07 3.41
N PHE A 47 7.41 12.90 4.72
CA PHE A 47 6.55 12.02 5.51
C PHE A 47 5.18 12.66 5.72
N VAL A 48 4.13 11.92 5.38
CA VAL A 48 2.73 12.32 5.53
C VAL A 48 1.97 11.24 6.27
N GLN A 49 1.25 11.61 7.32
CA GLN A 49 0.33 10.70 8.00
C GLN A 49 -1.10 10.95 7.48
N PRO A 50 -1.62 10.10 6.61
CA PRO A 50 -2.91 10.33 5.97
C PRO A 50 -4.08 9.93 6.88
N PRO A 51 -5.30 10.46 6.62
CA PRO A 51 -6.52 9.91 7.20
C PRO A 51 -6.75 8.47 6.73
N VAL A 52 -7.37 7.64 7.57
CA VAL A 52 -7.67 6.24 7.25
C VAL A 52 -9.09 6.01 6.71
N MET A 53 -9.81 7.08 6.47
CA MET A 53 -11.15 7.09 5.89
C MET A 53 -11.24 8.15 4.79
N MET A 54 -11.97 7.84 3.72
CA MET A 54 -12.21 8.76 2.60
C MET A 54 -13.69 8.77 2.24
N ASN A 55 -14.17 9.91 1.76
CA ASN A 55 -15.50 9.99 1.16
C ASN A 55 -15.52 9.32 -0.23
N ARG A 56 -16.71 9.01 -0.73
CA ARG A 56 -16.90 8.31 -2.00
C ARG A 56 -16.27 9.05 -3.19
N GLN A 57 -16.46 10.36 -3.26
CA GLN A 57 -15.97 11.17 -4.39
C GLN A 57 -14.45 11.11 -4.55
N ALA A 58 -13.71 11.26 -3.45
CA ALA A 58 -12.25 11.15 -3.46
C ALA A 58 -11.80 9.72 -3.81
N TYR A 59 -12.53 8.72 -3.31
CA TYR A 59 -12.20 7.32 -3.58
C TYR A 59 -12.39 6.94 -5.06
N GLU A 60 -13.48 7.41 -5.69
CA GLU A 60 -13.74 7.23 -7.14
C GLU A 60 -12.67 7.86 -8.03
N GLY A 61 -11.99 8.90 -7.54
CA GLY A 61 -10.89 9.54 -8.26
C GLY A 61 -9.60 8.73 -8.29
N VAL A 62 -9.34 7.91 -7.28
CA VAL A 62 -8.06 7.19 -7.15
C VAL A 62 -8.09 5.76 -7.65
N THR A 63 -9.27 5.12 -7.68
CA THR A 63 -9.42 3.72 -8.11
C THR A 63 -10.75 3.47 -8.81
N ASP A 64 -10.88 2.32 -9.46
CA ASP A 64 -12.17 1.86 -9.99
C ASP A 64 -12.99 1.22 -8.87
N LEU A 65 -14.13 1.84 -8.51
CA LEU A 65 -14.99 1.30 -7.47
C LEU A 65 -15.63 -0.04 -7.86
N ALA A 66 -15.88 -0.31 -9.13
CA ALA A 66 -16.45 -1.57 -9.57
C ALA A 66 -15.53 -2.76 -9.19
N ASP A 67 -14.21 -2.53 -9.29
CA ASP A 67 -13.20 -3.53 -8.89
C ASP A 67 -13.01 -3.58 -7.36
N PHE A 68 -13.18 -2.44 -6.67
CA PHE A 68 -12.80 -2.29 -5.27
C PHE A 68 -13.94 -2.34 -4.25
N GLU A 69 -15.21 -2.10 -4.62
CA GLU A 69 -16.32 -2.00 -3.68
C GLU A 69 -16.52 -3.29 -2.85
N THR A 70 -16.22 -4.44 -3.44
CA THR A 70 -16.29 -5.74 -2.73
C THR A 70 -15.16 -5.92 -1.70
N VAL A 71 -14.04 -5.20 -1.86
CA VAL A 71 -12.82 -5.34 -1.02
C VAL A 71 -12.79 -4.32 0.11
N MET A 72 -13.53 -3.22 -0.01
CA MET A 72 -13.53 -2.11 0.96
C MET A 72 -14.50 -2.33 2.12
N TYR A 73 -14.17 -1.74 3.27
CA TYR A 73 -15.09 -1.55 4.38
C TYR A 73 -15.79 -0.20 4.25
N GLY A 74 -17.11 -0.21 4.03
CA GLY A 74 -17.95 0.97 4.11
C GLY A 74 -18.37 1.29 5.55
N ILE A 75 -18.54 2.57 5.87
CA ILE A 75 -19.03 3.04 7.17
C ILE A 75 -20.38 3.74 6.92
N GLU A 76 -21.45 3.09 7.37
CA GLU A 76 -22.81 3.63 7.35
C GLU A 76 -23.12 4.30 8.71
N PRO A 77 -23.91 5.39 8.73
CA PRO A 77 -24.58 6.07 7.62
C PRO A 77 -23.74 7.17 6.94
N ASP A 78 -22.48 7.41 7.38
CA ASP A 78 -21.69 8.58 7.01
C ASP A 78 -21.14 8.52 5.57
N LYS A 79 -21.29 7.39 4.87
CA LYS A 79 -20.82 7.15 3.50
C LYS A 79 -19.31 7.34 3.34
N TYR A 80 -18.56 6.98 4.35
CA TYR A 80 -17.10 6.84 4.29
C TYR A 80 -16.68 5.41 3.96
N TYR A 81 -15.47 5.30 3.47
CA TYR A 81 -14.79 4.02 3.24
C TYR A 81 -13.46 4.02 3.98
N MET A 82 -13.15 2.90 4.63
CA MET A 82 -11.81 2.67 5.17
C MET A 82 -10.82 2.49 4.02
N ILE A 83 -9.62 3.06 4.14
CA ILE A 83 -8.62 2.95 3.08
C ILE A 83 -8.04 1.54 2.99
N ALA A 84 -7.80 1.10 1.75
CA ALA A 84 -7.12 -0.16 1.45
C ALA A 84 -5.59 0.02 1.24
N THR A 85 -5.13 1.27 1.11
CA THR A 85 -3.74 1.69 0.94
C THR A 85 -3.62 3.19 1.20
N SER A 86 -2.45 3.65 1.69
CA SER A 86 -2.17 5.08 1.82
C SER A 86 -2.03 5.81 0.48
N GLU A 87 -1.83 5.09 -0.62
CA GLU A 87 -1.85 5.65 -1.97
C GLU A 87 -3.10 6.51 -2.20
N HIS A 88 -4.26 6.01 -1.80
CA HIS A 88 -5.54 6.65 -2.06
C HIS A 88 -5.63 8.04 -1.44
N PRO A 89 -5.49 8.23 -0.12
CA PRO A 89 -5.57 9.57 0.47
C PRO A 89 -4.39 10.47 0.11
N LEU A 90 -3.19 9.94 -0.10
CA LEU A 90 -2.03 10.75 -0.50
C LEU A 90 -2.21 11.35 -1.90
N THR A 91 -2.74 10.58 -2.84
CA THR A 91 -3.03 11.06 -4.19
C THR A 91 -4.21 12.03 -4.18
N ALA A 92 -5.30 11.67 -3.47
CA ALA A 92 -6.50 12.51 -3.36
C ALA A 92 -6.28 13.81 -2.57
N MET A 93 -5.18 13.94 -1.83
CA MET A 93 -4.83 15.15 -1.09
C MET A 93 -4.77 16.41 -1.99
N TYR A 94 -4.44 16.23 -3.26
CA TYR A 94 -4.34 17.31 -4.25
C TYR A 94 -5.55 17.40 -5.18
N MET A 95 -6.71 16.81 -4.80
CA MET A 95 -7.92 16.85 -5.59
C MET A 95 -8.38 18.28 -5.87
N ASP A 96 -8.74 18.59 -7.13
CA ASP A 96 -9.14 19.90 -7.64
C ASP A 96 -8.06 21.01 -7.53
N GLU A 97 -6.77 20.61 -7.43
CA GLU A 97 -5.66 21.57 -7.31
C GLU A 97 -4.79 21.64 -8.58
N THR A 98 -4.21 22.82 -8.80
CA THR A 98 -3.13 23.02 -9.77
C THR A 98 -1.81 23.14 -9.02
N ILE A 99 -0.90 22.19 -9.26
CA ILE A 99 0.40 22.14 -8.58
C ILE A 99 1.41 22.99 -9.37
N PRO A 100 2.07 23.99 -8.75
CA PRO A 100 3.09 24.76 -9.43
C PRO A 100 4.24 23.88 -9.92
N GLU A 101 4.75 24.17 -11.13
CA GLU A 101 5.81 23.37 -11.77
C GLU A 101 7.08 23.28 -10.91
N GLU A 102 7.42 24.36 -10.20
CA GLU A 102 8.58 24.43 -9.32
C GLU A 102 8.49 23.50 -8.09
N GLN A 103 7.30 22.97 -7.77
CA GLN A 103 7.10 22.00 -6.71
C GLN A 103 7.22 20.55 -7.20
N MET A 104 7.31 20.35 -8.51
CA MET A 104 7.36 19.00 -9.09
C MET A 104 8.82 18.48 -9.14
N PRO A 105 9.03 17.18 -8.93
CA PRO A 105 8.05 16.17 -8.53
C PRO A 105 7.76 16.21 -7.02
N LEU A 106 6.51 16.00 -6.63
CA LEU A 106 6.12 15.83 -5.22
C LEU A 106 6.39 14.41 -4.78
N ARG A 107 7.30 14.22 -3.83
CA ARG A 107 7.64 12.91 -3.25
C ARG A 107 7.07 12.79 -1.85
N MET A 108 6.23 11.82 -1.62
CA MET A 108 5.57 11.58 -0.34
C MET A 108 5.76 10.14 0.12
N VAL A 109 5.94 9.93 1.41
CA VAL A 109 5.87 8.63 2.05
C VAL A 109 4.78 8.65 3.13
N GLY A 110 3.80 7.74 3.01
CA GLY A 110 2.74 7.58 3.99
C GLY A 110 2.85 6.30 4.78
N VAL A 111 2.45 6.36 6.06
CA VAL A 111 2.26 5.18 6.90
C VAL A 111 0.81 5.15 7.35
N SER A 112 0.11 4.05 7.10
CA SER A 112 -1.27 3.90 7.53
C SER A 112 -1.65 2.47 7.86
N GLN A 113 -2.68 2.34 8.69
CA GLN A 113 -3.46 1.12 8.76
C GLN A 113 -4.30 1.01 7.49
N CYS A 114 -4.27 -0.16 6.86
CA CYS A 114 -5.04 -0.48 5.66
C CYS A 114 -6.04 -1.57 5.97
N PHE A 115 -7.21 -1.53 5.31
CA PHE A 115 -8.34 -2.40 5.60
C PHE A 115 -8.84 -3.05 4.32
N ARG A 116 -8.84 -4.37 4.27
CA ARG A 116 -9.32 -5.14 3.12
C ARG A 116 -10.26 -6.26 3.56
N ARG A 117 -11.36 -6.47 2.87
CA ARG A 117 -12.31 -7.57 3.17
C ARG A 117 -11.79 -8.94 2.74
N GLU A 118 -10.76 -8.99 1.89
CA GLU A 118 -10.13 -10.22 1.40
C GLU A 118 -11.15 -11.25 0.88
N VAL A 119 -12.14 -10.79 0.12
CA VAL A 119 -13.21 -11.61 -0.43
C VAL A 119 -12.65 -12.50 -1.54
N GLY A 120 -13.02 -13.78 -1.53
CA GLY A 120 -12.62 -14.74 -2.58
C GLY A 120 -11.30 -15.48 -2.33
N SER A 121 -10.51 -15.09 -1.33
CA SER A 121 -9.31 -15.84 -0.97
C SER A 121 -9.69 -17.02 -0.06
N HIS A 122 -9.66 -18.24 -0.60
CA HIS A 122 -9.89 -19.49 0.13
C HIS A 122 -8.71 -20.44 -0.08
N GLY A 123 -8.00 -20.80 1.00
CA GLY A 123 -6.92 -21.80 0.94
C GLY A 123 -6.09 -21.90 2.21
N GLN A 124 -5.15 -22.86 2.26
CA GLN A 124 -4.21 -23.03 3.38
C GLN A 124 -3.27 -21.84 3.58
N SER A 125 -3.02 -21.04 2.53
CA SER A 125 -2.23 -19.81 2.61
C SER A 125 -2.88 -18.71 3.45
N ASP A 126 -4.15 -18.86 3.82
CA ASP A 126 -4.93 -17.90 4.59
C ASP A 126 -4.78 -18.05 6.10
N LEU A 127 -4.04 -19.06 6.55
CA LEU A 127 -3.74 -19.26 7.97
C LEU A 127 -2.59 -18.37 8.42
N GLY A 128 -2.77 -17.72 9.57
CA GLY A 128 -1.73 -16.88 10.18
C GLY A 128 -1.94 -15.39 9.99
N ILE A 129 -0.85 -14.64 9.71
CA ILE A 129 -0.84 -13.17 9.62
C ILE A 129 -0.49 -12.67 8.21
N TRP A 130 -0.48 -13.55 7.20
CA TRP A 130 -0.10 -13.16 5.85
C TRP A 130 -1.23 -12.44 5.11
N ARG A 131 -2.45 -12.95 5.22
CA ARG A 131 -3.63 -12.37 4.57
C ARG A 131 -4.67 -12.00 5.62
N VAL A 132 -4.70 -10.72 5.95
CA VAL A 132 -5.43 -10.18 7.11
C VAL A 132 -6.30 -9.00 6.70
N HIS A 133 -7.35 -8.72 7.47
CA HIS A 133 -8.28 -7.62 7.22
C HIS A 133 -7.71 -6.25 7.58
N GLN A 134 -6.72 -6.20 8.47
CA GLN A 134 -6.05 -4.98 8.90
C GLN A 134 -4.54 -5.21 8.96
N PHE A 135 -3.78 -4.31 8.33
CA PHE A 135 -2.32 -4.34 8.32
C PHE A 135 -1.74 -2.93 8.15
N THR A 136 -0.49 -2.74 8.56
CA THR A 136 0.23 -1.50 8.31
C THR A 136 0.89 -1.54 6.93
N LYS A 137 0.75 -0.45 6.18
CA LYS A 137 1.42 -0.27 4.88
C LYS A 137 2.23 1.03 4.89
N ILE A 138 3.41 0.97 4.31
CA ILE A 138 4.24 2.13 4.00
C ILE A 138 4.20 2.31 2.49
N GLU A 139 3.80 3.50 2.06
CA GLU A 139 3.56 3.81 0.66
C GLU A 139 4.42 4.96 0.22
N GLN A 140 5.19 4.83 -0.85
CA GLN A 140 5.86 5.93 -1.52
C GLN A 140 5.04 6.35 -2.74
N ILE A 141 4.80 7.66 -2.88
CA ILE A 141 4.02 8.25 -3.96
C ILE A 141 4.82 9.39 -4.57
N ILE A 142 4.84 9.45 -5.90
CA ILE A 142 5.36 10.59 -6.64
C ILE A 142 4.28 11.14 -7.57
N ILE A 143 3.96 12.43 -7.41
CA ILE A 143 3.19 13.19 -8.39
C ILE A 143 4.20 13.95 -9.25
N ALA A 144 4.16 13.73 -10.56
CA ALA A 144 5.19 14.18 -11.47
C ALA A 144 4.63 14.69 -12.79
N ARG A 145 5.45 15.40 -13.55
CA ARG A 145 5.15 15.72 -14.95
C ARG A 145 5.11 14.44 -15.79
N PRO A 146 4.27 14.39 -16.84
CA PRO A 146 4.14 13.18 -17.69
C PRO A 146 5.47 12.68 -18.26
N GLU A 147 6.36 13.59 -18.67
CA GLU A 147 7.66 13.27 -19.26
C GLU A 147 8.62 12.59 -18.27
N ASP A 148 8.48 12.85 -16.97
CA ASP A 148 9.33 12.28 -15.93
C ASP A 148 8.79 10.96 -15.38
N SER A 149 7.54 10.64 -15.64
CA SER A 149 6.77 9.56 -15.00
C SER A 149 7.47 8.18 -15.10
N TRP A 150 7.99 7.82 -16.26
CA TRP A 150 8.64 6.52 -16.46
C TRP A 150 9.97 6.40 -15.70
N LYS A 151 10.76 7.46 -15.69
CA LYS A 151 12.02 7.50 -14.96
C LYS A 151 11.78 7.42 -13.46
N LEU A 152 10.79 8.15 -12.96
CA LEU A 152 10.44 8.16 -11.53
C LEU A 152 9.81 6.84 -11.08
N HIS A 153 9.13 6.12 -11.95
CA HIS A 153 8.67 4.76 -11.67
C HIS A 153 9.84 3.78 -11.41
N GLU A 154 10.90 3.86 -12.23
CA GLU A 154 12.11 3.06 -11.99
C GLU A 154 12.84 3.50 -10.70
N GLU A 155 12.78 4.79 -10.31
CA GLU A 155 13.29 5.28 -9.03
C GLU A 155 12.53 4.66 -7.86
N LEU A 156 11.18 4.61 -7.91
CA LEU A 156 10.35 3.95 -6.90
C LEU A 156 10.70 2.47 -6.73
N LEU A 157 10.89 1.76 -7.85
CA LEU A 157 11.33 0.37 -7.82
C LEU A 157 12.71 0.22 -7.17
N SER A 158 13.68 1.07 -7.56
CA SER A 158 15.03 1.07 -6.98
C SER A 158 15.01 1.30 -5.47
N ASN A 159 14.18 2.21 -4.98
CA ASN A 159 14.02 2.44 -3.54
C ASN A 159 13.54 1.17 -2.81
N CYS A 160 12.60 0.44 -3.40
CA CYS A 160 12.13 -0.83 -2.83
C CYS A 160 13.26 -1.88 -2.80
N VAL A 161 13.96 -2.04 -3.92
CA VAL A 161 15.10 -2.98 -4.04
C VAL A 161 16.16 -2.69 -2.98
N ASP A 162 16.56 -1.42 -2.84
CA ASP A 162 17.57 -1.01 -1.88
C ASP A 162 17.13 -1.24 -0.43
N LEU A 163 15.87 -0.91 -0.11
CA LEU A 163 15.31 -1.13 1.23
C LEU A 163 15.33 -2.62 1.60
N TRP A 164 14.80 -3.48 0.73
CA TRP A 164 14.72 -4.91 1.01
C TRP A 164 16.09 -5.60 1.02
N ASN A 165 17.03 -5.17 0.17
CA ASN A 165 18.42 -5.59 0.23
C ASN A 165 19.09 -5.21 1.57
N SER A 166 18.82 -4.00 2.07
CA SER A 166 19.37 -3.56 3.36
C SER A 166 18.88 -4.37 4.56
N LEU A 167 17.72 -5.01 4.43
CA LEU A 167 17.15 -5.93 5.42
C LEU A 167 17.64 -7.38 5.25
N GLY A 168 18.40 -7.67 4.18
CA GLY A 168 18.90 -9.02 3.89
C GLY A 168 17.80 -10.00 3.49
N ILE A 169 16.68 -9.52 2.99
CA ILE A 169 15.55 -10.36 2.54
C ILE A 169 15.78 -10.80 1.10
N HIS A 170 15.67 -12.10 0.85
CA HIS A 170 15.73 -12.65 -0.50
C HIS A 170 14.39 -12.45 -1.23
N PHE A 171 14.43 -11.83 -2.41
CA PHE A 171 13.25 -11.54 -3.22
C PHE A 171 13.58 -11.61 -4.72
N GLU A 172 12.55 -11.65 -5.53
CA GLU A 172 12.62 -11.46 -6.98
C GLU A 172 11.75 -10.29 -7.42
N ILE A 173 12.00 -9.76 -8.62
CA ILE A 173 11.22 -8.69 -9.24
C ILE A 173 10.41 -9.30 -10.36
N VAL A 174 9.10 -9.11 -10.31
CA VAL A 174 8.15 -9.62 -11.32
C VAL A 174 7.56 -8.46 -12.09
N ASN A 175 7.66 -8.51 -13.42
CA ASN A 175 6.92 -7.58 -14.28
C ASN A 175 5.53 -8.15 -14.53
N ILE A 176 4.52 -7.48 -14.02
CA ILE A 176 3.14 -7.99 -14.01
C ILE A 176 2.53 -7.94 -15.42
N CYS A 177 1.90 -9.03 -15.80
CA CYS A 177 1.21 -9.13 -17.09
C CYS A 177 -0.06 -8.27 -17.12
N THR A 178 -0.49 -7.89 -18.31
CA THR A 178 -1.65 -7.01 -18.53
C THR A 178 -2.96 -7.58 -17.97
N GLY A 179 -3.06 -8.89 -17.82
CA GLY A 179 -4.24 -9.55 -17.24
C GLY A 179 -4.37 -9.41 -15.72
N ASP A 180 -3.29 -8.97 -15.05
CA ASP A 180 -3.25 -8.86 -13.57
C ASP A 180 -2.81 -7.46 -13.08
N MET A 181 -2.69 -6.49 -13.97
CA MET A 181 -2.34 -5.11 -13.60
C MET A 181 -3.49 -4.33 -12.96
N GLY A 182 -4.73 -4.75 -13.16
CA GLY A 182 -5.92 -3.95 -12.86
C GLY A 182 -6.14 -2.81 -13.86
N THR A 183 -7.15 -1.96 -13.61
CA THR A 183 -7.56 -0.89 -14.54
C THR A 183 -6.76 0.40 -14.41
N VAL A 184 -6.08 0.62 -13.29
CA VAL A 184 -5.41 1.90 -12.94
C VAL A 184 -3.98 1.96 -13.48
N ALA A 185 -3.24 0.86 -13.39
CA ALA A 185 -1.83 0.82 -13.74
C ALA A 185 -1.59 0.66 -15.26
N ALA A 186 -0.68 1.46 -15.81
CA ALA A 186 -0.16 1.28 -17.17
C ALA A 186 1.08 0.36 -17.21
N LYS A 187 1.81 0.27 -16.10
CA LYS A 187 2.92 -0.65 -15.87
C LYS A 187 3.01 -0.95 -14.39
N LYS A 188 3.29 -2.20 -14.06
CA LYS A 188 3.37 -2.65 -12.67
C LYS A 188 4.53 -3.64 -12.49
N TYR A 189 5.33 -3.40 -11.44
CA TYR A 189 6.28 -4.36 -10.90
C TYR A 189 5.84 -4.80 -9.52
N ASP A 190 6.03 -6.07 -9.20
CA ASP A 190 5.92 -6.56 -7.84
C ASP A 190 7.30 -7.07 -7.36
N LEU A 191 7.61 -6.87 -6.08
CA LEU A 191 8.68 -7.61 -5.41
C LEU A 191 8.03 -8.75 -4.64
N GLU A 192 8.54 -9.95 -4.87
CA GLU A 192 8.07 -11.16 -4.19
C GLU A 192 9.20 -11.73 -3.33
N ALA A 193 8.99 -11.80 -2.00
CA ALA A 193 9.95 -12.36 -1.08
C ALA A 193 9.78 -13.88 -0.96
N TRP A 194 10.91 -14.59 -0.85
CA TRP A 194 10.90 -16.00 -0.52
C TRP A 194 10.42 -16.23 0.91
N ILE A 195 9.38 -17.03 1.07
CA ILE A 195 8.82 -17.41 2.37
C ILE A 195 9.20 -18.86 2.69
N PRO A 196 10.24 -19.12 3.51
CA PRO A 196 10.75 -20.48 3.75
C PRO A 196 9.69 -21.44 4.29
N GLY A 197 8.79 -20.97 5.15
CA GLY A 197 7.74 -21.81 5.72
C GLY A 197 6.60 -22.18 4.75
N ALA A 198 6.53 -21.52 3.61
CA ALA A 198 5.55 -21.77 2.55
C ALA A 198 6.21 -22.32 1.27
N GLU A 199 7.56 -22.35 1.23
CA GLU A 199 8.37 -22.76 0.08
C GLU A 199 7.94 -22.11 -1.24
N GLN A 200 7.61 -20.78 -1.18
CA GLN A 200 7.17 -20.02 -2.34
C GLN A 200 7.50 -18.53 -2.18
N TYR A 201 7.57 -17.84 -3.30
CA TYR A 201 7.60 -16.38 -3.34
C TYR A 201 6.22 -15.80 -3.07
N LYS A 202 6.17 -14.67 -2.40
CA LYS A 202 4.92 -13.92 -2.15
C LYS A 202 5.18 -12.43 -2.28
N GLU A 203 4.22 -11.74 -2.87
CA GLU A 203 4.21 -10.29 -3.03
C GLU A 203 4.37 -9.57 -1.68
N ILE A 204 5.35 -8.68 -1.62
CA ILE A 204 5.63 -7.80 -0.47
C ILE A 204 5.58 -6.32 -0.86
N VAL A 205 5.72 -6.01 -2.15
CA VAL A 205 5.64 -4.67 -2.72
C VAL A 205 4.94 -4.75 -4.07
N SER A 206 4.10 -3.76 -4.35
CA SER A 206 3.56 -3.49 -5.67
C SER A 206 3.91 -2.06 -6.08
N CYS A 207 4.54 -1.88 -7.24
CA CYS A 207 5.04 -0.61 -7.73
C CYS A 207 4.42 -0.31 -9.11
N SER A 208 3.51 0.66 -9.16
CA SER A 208 2.70 0.96 -10.34
C SER A 208 2.98 2.35 -10.90
N ASN A 209 3.01 2.46 -12.24
CA ASN A 209 2.85 3.72 -12.93
C ASN A 209 1.41 3.83 -13.44
N CYS A 210 0.66 4.77 -12.89
CA CYS A 210 -0.76 4.99 -13.20
C CYS A 210 -0.96 6.03 -14.31
N THR A 211 0.14 6.58 -14.87
CA THR A 211 0.13 7.70 -15.82
C THR A 211 -0.78 8.84 -15.35
N ASP A 212 -1.77 9.23 -16.13
CA ASP A 212 -2.70 10.33 -15.84
C ASP A 212 -4.07 9.87 -15.31
N TYR A 213 -4.26 8.56 -15.05
CA TYR A 213 -5.55 8.01 -14.64
C TYR A 213 -6.11 8.71 -13.40
N GLN A 214 -5.31 8.80 -12.34
CA GLN A 214 -5.72 9.41 -11.06
C GLN A 214 -5.75 10.95 -11.18
N ALA A 215 -4.76 11.55 -11.85
CA ALA A 215 -4.70 13.01 -12.03
C ALA A 215 -5.92 13.56 -12.77
N ASN A 216 -6.35 12.89 -13.84
CA ASN A 216 -7.54 13.30 -14.61
C ASN A 216 -8.82 13.20 -13.79
N ARG A 217 -9.02 12.11 -13.05
CA ARG A 217 -10.22 11.86 -12.24
C ARG A 217 -10.29 12.80 -11.04
N LEU A 218 -9.15 13.09 -10.41
CA LEU A 218 -9.04 14.02 -9.28
C LEU A 218 -8.90 15.48 -9.72
N LYS A 219 -8.79 15.74 -11.04
CA LYS A 219 -8.57 17.09 -11.61
C LYS A 219 -7.29 17.76 -11.07
N ILE A 220 -6.27 16.99 -10.82
CA ILE A 220 -4.92 17.50 -10.50
C ILE A 220 -4.28 18.00 -11.78
N ARG A 221 -3.75 19.22 -11.77
CA ARG A 221 -3.15 19.88 -12.91
C ARG A 221 -1.79 20.48 -12.57
#